data_f15c196a575d802258c7b3a4641bd7d5
#
_entry.id   f15c196a575d802258c7b3a4641bd7d5
#
_cell.length_a   1.000
_cell.length_b   1.000
_cell.length_c   1.000
_cell.angle_alpha   90.00
_cell.angle_beta   90.00
_cell.angle_gamma   90.00
#
_symmetry.space_group_name_H-M   'P 1'
#
loop_
_entity.id
_entity.type
_entity.pdbx_description
1 polymer ?
#
loop_
_entity_poly.entity_id
_entity_poly.type
_entity_poly.pdbx_seq_one_letter_code
_entity_poly.pdbx_strand_id
1 'polypeptide(L)'
;IRMRRFLFPLCSVIALTSFVQAQSPDRHPLYEPALVSAGATGDAGNLFAGAKVTASGHYGNDRPELAVDGQANNAGKYWGCEGIPVWLQIDMGKPRALSALHVWPYWEGGRIYKYKIEGSEDGKNWKMLADQSSNSIAATSEGVPFKFNPQTVRYVKITFLGNNAGNDK
;
A
#
# COMPACT_ATOMS: atom_id res chain seq x y z
N ILE A 1 10.46 2.70 -40.61
CA ILE A 1 10.88 3.24 -39.30
C ILE A 1 10.09 2.47 -38.25
N ARG A 2 10.72 1.45 -37.59
CA ARG A 2 10.12 0.70 -36.50
C ARG A 2 10.23 1.54 -35.24
N MET A 3 9.10 2.08 -34.75
CA MET A 3 9.00 2.59 -33.39
C MET A 3 9.26 1.47 -32.40
N ARG A 4 10.42 1.47 -31.74
CA ARG A 4 10.64 0.66 -30.53
C ARG A 4 9.76 1.25 -29.45
N ARG A 5 8.70 0.52 -29.09
CA ARG A 5 7.97 0.78 -27.83
C ARG A 5 8.93 0.41 -26.70
N PHE A 6 9.52 1.42 -26.09
CA PHE A 6 10.17 1.24 -24.80
C PHE A 6 9.08 0.97 -23.77
N LEU A 7 8.90 -0.27 -23.40
CA LEU A 7 8.14 -0.65 -22.21
C LEU A 7 9.00 -0.29 -20.99
N PHE A 8 8.84 0.91 -20.49
CA PHE A 8 9.42 1.27 -19.20
C PHE A 8 8.65 0.55 -18.09
N PRO A 9 9.38 -0.03 -17.14
CA PRO A 9 8.79 -0.74 -16.03
C PRO A 9 8.31 0.24 -14.96
N LEU A 10 6.99 0.44 -14.90
CA LEU A 10 6.36 1.24 -13.85
C LEU A 10 6.13 0.38 -12.60
N CYS A 11 6.59 0.88 -11.47
CA CYS A 11 6.15 0.41 -10.16
C CYS A 11 4.92 1.23 -9.77
N SER A 12 3.77 0.59 -9.61
CA SER A 12 2.50 1.29 -9.44
C SER A 12 1.74 0.80 -8.21
N VAL A 13 1.27 1.72 -7.39
CA VAL A 13 0.35 1.47 -6.29
C VAL A 13 -0.95 2.20 -6.56
N ILE A 14 -2.08 1.50 -6.51
CA ILE A 14 -3.39 2.06 -6.80
C ILE A 14 -4.01 2.65 -5.55
N ALA A 15 -3.90 1.97 -4.42
CA ALA A 15 -4.39 2.51 -3.15
C ALA A 15 -3.75 1.85 -1.94
N LEU A 16 -3.77 2.60 -0.85
CA LEU A 16 -3.41 2.17 0.49
C LEU A 16 -4.56 2.53 1.43
N THR A 17 -5.06 1.54 2.16
CA THR A 17 -6.07 1.75 3.20
C THR A 17 -5.61 1.18 4.53
N SER A 18 -6.08 1.77 5.62
CA SER A 18 -5.79 1.33 6.96
C SER A 18 -7.07 1.23 7.79
N PHE A 19 -7.09 0.31 8.74
CA PHE A 19 -8.20 0.12 9.65
C PHE A 19 -7.72 0.28 11.10
N VAL A 20 -8.52 0.96 11.91
CA VAL A 20 -8.40 1.01 13.36
C VAL A 20 -9.47 0.08 13.93
N GLN A 21 -9.06 -0.92 14.67
CA GLN A 21 -9.97 -1.70 15.49
C GLN A 21 -10.08 -1.02 16.85
N ALA A 22 -11.25 -0.45 17.15
CA ALA A 22 -11.55 0.03 18.48
C ALA A 22 -11.62 -1.18 19.42
N GLN A 23 -10.73 -1.26 20.41
CA GLN A 23 -10.86 -2.21 21.51
C GLN A 23 -11.95 -1.70 22.46
N SER A 24 -13.05 -2.44 22.55
CA SER A 24 -13.98 -2.34 23.66
C SER A 24 -13.37 -3.10 24.86
N PRO A 25 -13.26 -2.50 26.04
CA PRO A 25 -12.89 -3.24 27.24
C PRO A 25 -14.07 -4.10 27.68
N ASP A 26 -13.77 -5.35 28.02
CA ASP A 26 -14.68 -6.38 28.53
C ASP A 26 -15.58 -7.13 27.55
N ARG A 27 -15.06 -8.31 27.10
CA ARG A 27 -15.82 -9.57 27.14
C ARG A 27 -14.91 -10.78 26.96
N HIS A 28 -15.10 -11.73 27.86
CA HIS A 28 -14.50 -13.07 27.93
C HIS A 28 -14.64 -13.88 26.64
N PRO A 29 -13.73 -14.87 26.41
CA PRO A 29 -13.58 -15.53 25.14
C PRO A 29 -14.55 -16.71 25.00
N LEU A 30 -15.42 -16.67 24.04
CA LEU A 30 -15.96 -17.84 23.38
C LEU A 30 -16.44 -17.47 21.96
N TYR A 31 -15.65 -17.90 20.99
CA TYR A 31 -16.07 -18.47 19.72
C TYR A 31 -16.66 -17.62 18.59
N GLU A 32 -16.05 -17.81 17.46
CA GLU A 32 -16.33 -17.96 16.06
C GLU A 32 -16.02 -16.76 15.14
N PRO A 33 -15.41 -17.04 13.98
CA PRO A 33 -15.08 -16.01 13.02
C PRO A 33 -16.34 -15.68 12.20
N ALA A 34 -17.09 -14.71 12.64
CA ALA A 34 -18.02 -14.06 11.74
C ALA A 34 -17.23 -13.34 10.66
N LEU A 35 -17.35 -13.81 9.44
CA LEU A 35 -17.05 -13.06 8.23
C LEU A 35 -17.88 -11.77 8.24
N VAL A 36 -17.39 -10.73 8.86
CA VAL A 36 -17.95 -9.40 8.68
C VAL A 36 -17.37 -8.87 7.38
N SER A 37 -18.07 -9.09 6.30
CA SER A 37 -18.00 -8.26 5.12
C SER A 37 -18.42 -6.85 5.56
N ALA A 38 -17.48 -6.07 6.06
CA ALA A 38 -17.65 -4.65 6.21
C ALA A 38 -17.56 -4.05 4.81
N GLY A 39 -18.70 -3.88 4.16
CA GLY A 39 -18.84 -2.95 3.08
C GLY A 39 -18.38 -1.59 3.61
N ALA A 40 -17.25 -1.12 3.15
CA ALA A 40 -16.75 0.20 3.48
C ALA A 40 -17.62 1.25 2.81
N THR A 41 -18.69 1.63 3.47
CA THR A 41 -19.42 2.86 3.18
C THR A 41 -18.93 3.91 4.17
N GLY A 42 -18.08 4.82 3.67
CA GLY A 42 -17.70 6.03 4.40
C GLY A 42 -16.30 6.01 5.04
N ASP A 43 -15.63 7.10 4.93
CA ASP A 43 -14.26 7.45 5.34
C ASP A 43 -13.85 7.17 6.80
N ALA A 44 -14.71 6.64 7.64
CA ALA A 44 -14.49 6.51 9.08
C ALA A 44 -13.42 5.48 9.48
N GLY A 45 -12.82 4.76 8.53
CA GLY A 45 -11.81 3.72 8.79
C GLY A 45 -10.50 3.85 8.02
N ASN A 46 -10.43 4.67 6.97
CA ASN A 46 -9.21 4.82 6.17
C ASN A 46 -8.34 5.97 6.67
N LEU A 47 -7.30 5.66 7.45
CA LEU A 47 -6.37 6.65 8.01
C LEU A 47 -5.47 7.31 6.95
N PHE A 48 -5.43 6.77 5.73
CA PHE A 48 -4.59 7.28 4.65
C PHE A 48 -5.34 8.23 3.71
N ALA A 49 -6.68 8.25 3.75
CA ALA A 49 -7.46 9.13 2.90
C ALA A 49 -7.07 10.61 3.12
N GLY A 50 -6.57 11.26 2.05
CA GLY A 50 -6.12 12.65 2.11
C GLY A 50 -4.87 12.91 2.96
N ALA A 51 -4.15 11.86 3.38
CA ALA A 51 -2.88 12.01 4.09
C ALA A 51 -1.82 12.67 3.20
N LYS A 52 -0.85 13.34 3.82
CA LYS A 52 0.29 13.87 3.09
C LYS A 52 1.16 12.73 2.59
N VAL A 53 1.51 12.77 1.30
CA VAL A 53 2.33 11.74 0.67
C VAL A 53 3.59 12.34 0.07
N THR A 54 4.69 11.61 0.19
CA THR A 54 5.96 11.87 -0.49
C THR A 54 6.44 10.60 -1.15
N ALA A 55 7.24 10.71 -2.20
CA ALA A 55 7.75 9.56 -2.93
C ALA A 55 9.15 9.84 -3.48
N SER A 56 9.86 8.79 -3.88
CA SER A 56 11.14 8.91 -4.59
C SER A 56 11.03 9.60 -5.93
N GLY A 57 9.84 9.64 -6.53
CA GLY A 57 9.52 10.28 -7.80
C GLY A 57 8.13 9.90 -8.28
N HIS A 58 7.80 10.34 -9.48
CA HIS A 58 6.59 9.91 -10.19
C HIS A 58 6.80 10.03 -11.71
N TYR A 59 6.01 9.28 -12.47
CA TYR A 59 6.00 9.33 -13.93
C TYR A 59 4.80 10.15 -14.42
N GLY A 60 5.07 11.22 -15.20
CA GLY A 60 4.02 12.04 -15.79
C GLY A 60 2.98 12.52 -14.77
N ASN A 61 1.72 12.11 -14.98
CA ASN A 61 0.58 12.46 -14.12
C ASN A 61 0.31 11.45 -13.00
N ASP A 62 1.11 10.37 -12.89
CA ASP A 62 0.94 9.29 -11.90
C ASP A 62 1.50 9.71 -10.54
N ARG A 63 0.93 10.77 -9.98
CA ARG A 63 1.40 11.45 -8.76
C ARG A 63 1.19 10.64 -7.49
N PRO A 64 2.02 10.86 -6.46
CA PRO A 64 1.93 10.12 -5.18
C PRO A 64 0.57 10.18 -4.51
N GLU A 65 -0.15 11.29 -4.62
CA GLU A 65 -1.46 11.51 -4.00
C GLU A 65 -2.52 10.51 -4.50
N LEU A 66 -2.37 9.99 -5.72
CA LEU A 66 -3.26 8.99 -6.28
C LEU A 66 -3.23 7.64 -5.51
N ALA A 67 -2.16 7.39 -4.75
CA ALA A 67 -2.08 6.19 -3.91
C ALA A 67 -2.98 6.25 -2.66
N VAL A 68 -3.50 7.42 -2.29
CA VAL A 68 -4.32 7.65 -1.08
C VAL A 68 -5.62 8.40 -1.39
N ASP A 69 -6.06 8.43 -2.63
CA ASP A 69 -7.27 9.14 -3.08
C ASP A 69 -8.57 8.37 -2.81
N GLY A 70 -8.48 7.16 -2.25
CA GLY A 70 -9.62 6.30 -1.93
C GLY A 70 -10.16 5.49 -3.12
N GLN A 71 -9.55 5.56 -4.30
CA GLN A 71 -10.01 4.87 -5.52
C GLN A 71 -9.25 3.55 -5.74
N ALA A 72 -9.35 2.62 -4.82
CA ALA A 72 -8.59 1.37 -4.82
C ALA A 72 -8.76 0.50 -6.08
N ASN A 73 -9.92 0.55 -6.73
CA ASN A 73 -10.26 -0.31 -7.87
C ASN A 73 -10.20 0.41 -9.22
N ASN A 74 -9.45 1.49 -9.32
CA ASN A 74 -9.33 2.26 -10.55
C ASN A 74 -7.98 2.09 -11.20
N ALA A 75 -7.85 1.13 -12.13
CA ALA A 75 -6.61 0.87 -12.85
C ALA A 75 -6.12 2.05 -13.72
N GLY A 76 -6.95 3.06 -13.95
CA GLY A 76 -6.58 4.29 -14.66
C GLY A 76 -6.01 5.40 -13.77
N LYS A 77 -5.98 5.20 -12.43
CA LYS A 77 -5.46 6.17 -11.46
C LYS A 77 -4.59 5.47 -10.43
N TYR A 78 -3.31 5.73 -10.48
CA TYR A 78 -2.32 5.12 -9.60
C TYR A 78 -1.09 6.02 -9.45
N TRP A 79 -0.32 5.83 -8.41
CA TRP A 79 1.03 6.34 -8.36
C TRP A 79 1.94 5.43 -9.17
N GLY A 80 2.69 6.00 -10.11
CA GLY A 80 3.69 5.30 -10.91
C GLY A 80 5.03 5.99 -10.84
N CYS A 81 6.12 5.22 -10.76
CA CYS A 81 7.48 5.71 -10.73
C CYS A 81 8.42 4.78 -11.48
N GLU A 82 9.44 5.37 -12.10
CA GLU A 82 10.50 4.62 -12.79
C GLU A 82 11.69 4.35 -11.86
N GLY A 83 12.40 3.27 -12.16
CA GLY A 83 13.58 2.82 -11.42
C GLY A 83 13.25 1.87 -10.28
N ILE A 84 14.29 1.34 -9.65
CA ILE A 84 14.24 0.45 -8.49
C ILE A 84 15.53 0.65 -7.68
N PRO A 85 15.44 0.75 -6.35
CA PRO A 85 14.23 0.79 -5.53
C PRO A 85 13.51 2.14 -5.60
N VAL A 86 12.17 2.10 -5.55
CA VAL A 86 11.34 3.30 -5.42
C VAL A 86 10.48 3.20 -4.18
N TRP A 87 10.12 4.33 -3.58
CA TRP A 87 9.36 4.35 -2.34
C TRP A 87 8.26 5.42 -2.35
N LEU A 88 7.22 5.13 -1.60
CA LEU A 88 6.14 6.04 -1.24
C LEU A 88 6.04 6.10 0.29
N GLN A 89 5.91 7.29 0.85
CA GLN A 89 5.75 7.50 2.29
C GLN A 89 4.50 8.34 2.57
N ILE A 90 3.68 7.86 3.48
CA ILE A 90 2.44 8.48 3.95
C ILE A 90 2.68 9.06 5.34
N ASP A 91 2.31 10.31 5.58
CA ASP A 91 2.27 10.96 6.89
C ASP A 91 0.81 11.12 7.34
N MET A 92 0.40 10.40 8.36
CA MET A 92 -0.95 10.47 8.94
C MET A 92 -1.14 11.71 9.85
N GLY A 93 -0.16 12.61 9.92
CA GLY A 93 -0.19 13.85 10.70
C GLY A 93 0.08 13.66 12.19
N LYS A 94 -0.31 12.54 12.78
CA LYS A 94 -0.08 12.18 14.18
C LYS A 94 0.07 10.67 14.35
N PRO A 95 0.72 10.20 15.43
CA PRO A 95 0.79 8.77 15.73
C PRO A 95 -0.61 8.17 15.92
N ARG A 96 -0.79 6.96 15.38
CA ARG A 96 -2.02 6.17 15.50
C ARG A 96 -1.69 4.70 15.68
N ALA A 97 -2.55 3.96 16.37
CA ALA A 97 -2.45 2.50 16.43
C ALA A 97 -2.91 1.91 15.09
N LEU A 98 -1.99 1.27 14.39
CA LEU A 98 -2.23 0.58 13.13
C LEU A 98 -2.08 -0.92 13.35
N SER A 99 -3.08 -1.72 12.96
CA SER A 99 -3.08 -3.18 13.07
C SER A 99 -3.35 -3.90 11.75
N ALA A 100 -3.76 -3.12 10.74
CA ALA A 100 -3.98 -3.66 9.41
C ALA A 100 -3.79 -2.56 8.36
N LEU A 101 -3.42 -2.98 7.16
CA LEU A 101 -3.41 -2.15 5.96
C LEU A 101 -3.71 -3.00 4.73
N HIS A 102 -4.13 -2.36 3.67
CA HIS A 102 -4.43 -3.02 2.42
C HIS A 102 -3.70 -2.27 1.30
N VAL A 103 -3.02 -3.01 0.43
CA VAL A 103 -2.26 -2.47 -0.70
C VAL A 103 -2.85 -2.99 -2.00
N TRP A 104 -3.09 -2.11 -2.95
CA TRP A 104 -3.46 -2.47 -4.31
C TRP A 104 -2.32 -2.13 -5.26
N PRO A 105 -1.38 -3.05 -5.52
CA PRO A 105 -0.42 -2.89 -6.60
C PRO A 105 -1.17 -2.96 -7.93
N TYR A 106 -0.67 -2.30 -8.97
CA TYR A 106 -1.27 -2.37 -10.30
C TYR A 106 -1.34 -3.83 -10.80
N TRP A 107 -2.52 -4.31 -11.17
CA TRP A 107 -2.77 -5.73 -11.39
C TRP A 107 -2.87 -6.15 -12.85
N GLU A 108 -3.07 -5.22 -13.80
CA GLU A 108 -3.19 -5.60 -15.21
C GLU A 108 -1.89 -6.19 -15.75
N GLY A 109 -2.01 -7.18 -16.63
CA GLY A 109 -0.87 -7.85 -17.23
C GLY A 109 -0.13 -8.83 -16.32
N GLY A 110 -0.76 -9.32 -15.25
CA GLY A 110 -0.17 -10.35 -14.39
C GLY A 110 1.08 -9.87 -13.63
N ARG A 111 1.08 -8.62 -13.16
CA ARG A 111 2.20 -7.99 -12.47
C ARG A 111 2.47 -8.65 -11.12
N ILE A 112 3.72 -9.00 -10.86
CA ILE A 112 4.23 -9.49 -9.58
C ILE A 112 5.15 -8.42 -9.02
N TYR A 113 4.88 -7.95 -7.81
CA TYR A 113 5.69 -6.92 -7.15
C TYR A 113 6.41 -7.47 -5.94
N LYS A 114 7.67 -7.11 -5.79
CA LYS A 114 8.48 -7.33 -4.58
C LYS A 114 8.58 -6.01 -3.82
N TYR A 115 8.17 -5.99 -2.56
CA TYR A 115 8.17 -4.76 -1.76
C TYR A 115 8.23 -5.03 -0.26
N LYS A 116 8.52 -3.98 0.50
CA LYS A 116 8.49 -3.96 1.97
C LYS A 116 7.60 -2.82 2.44
N ILE A 117 6.95 -3.03 3.58
CA ILE A 117 6.13 -2.02 4.24
C ILE A 117 6.67 -1.82 5.64
N GLU A 118 6.97 -0.57 5.97
CA GLU A 118 7.56 -0.19 7.25
C GLU A 118 6.73 0.93 7.88
N GLY A 119 6.65 0.92 9.20
CA GLY A 119 6.01 1.97 9.99
C GLY A 119 6.99 2.68 10.90
N SER A 120 6.74 3.96 11.17
CA SER A 120 7.56 4.78 12.07
C SER A 120 6.72 5.82 12.80
N GLU A 121 7.06 6.12 14.05
CA GLU A 121 6.47 7.24 14.81
C GLU A 121 7.14 8.58 14.48
N ASP A 122 8.45 8.56 14.25
CA ASP A 122 9.30 9.76 14.15
C ASP A 122 9.88 10.01 12.76
N GLY A 123 9.62 9.08 11.80
CA GLY A 123 10.15 9.13 10.45
C GLY A 123 11.64 8.78 10.34
N LYS A 124 12.27 8.32 11.42
CA LYS A 124 13.68 7.95 11.50
C LYS A 124 13.88 6.48 11.86
N ASN A 125 13.16 6.02 12.87
CA ASN A 125 13.20 4.64 13.35
C ASN A 125 12.06 3.84 12.71
N TRP A 126 12.41 2.91 11.83
CA TRP A 126 11.46 2.14 11.02
C TRP A 126 11.35 0.71 11.52
N LYS A 127 10.12 0.22 11.62
CA LYS A 127 9.79 -1.18 11.98
C LYS A 127 9.10 -1.84 10.80
N MET A 128 9.44 -3.09 10.52
CA MET A 128 8.79 -3.88 9.49
C MET A 128 7.33 -4.16 9.88
N LEU A 129 6.40 -3.82 9.01
CA LEU A 129 4.98 -4.17 9.11
C LEU A 129 4.66 -5.36 8.21
N ALA A 130 5.22 -5.42 7.00
CA ALA A 130 5.08 -6.55 6.09
C ALA A 130 6.29 -6.64 5.15
N ASP A 131 6.71 -7.88 4.85
CA ASP A 131 7.79 -8.16 3.90
C ASP A 131 7.28 -9.03 2.77
N GLN A 132 7.24 -8.47 1.56
CA GLN A 132 6.88 -9.11 0.30
C GLN A 132 8.07 -9.16 -0.66
N SER A 133 9.31 -9.13 -0.13
CA SER A 133 10.53 -9.14 -0.97
C SER A 133 10.72 -10.44 -1.75
N SER A 134 10.12 -11.54 -1.30
CA SER A 134 10.12 -12.84 -1.98
C SER A 134 8.79 -13.19 -2.66
N ASN A 135 7.87 -12.21 -2.80
CA ASN A 135 6.57 -12.48 -3.42
C ASN A 135 6.72 -13.02 -4.84
N SER A 136 5.92 -14.04 -5.15
CA SER A 136 5.80 -14.66 -6.49
C SER A 136 4.35 -14.70 -7.00
N ILE A 137 3.43 -14.05 -6.28
CA ILE A 137 1.99 -14.05 -6.60
C ILE A 137 1.67 -12.76 -7.34
N ALA A 138 0.94 -12.89 -8.46
CA ALA A 138 0.49 -11.75 -9.23
C ALA A 138 -0.52 -10.90 -8.44
N ALA A 139 -0.44 -9.59 -8.62
CA ALA A 139 -1.43 -8.66 -8.09
C ALA A 139 -2.80 -8.91 -8.72
N THR A 140 -3.86 -8.65 -7.95
CA THR A 140 -5.25 -8.73 -8.38
C THR A 140 -6.00 -7.45 -8.04
N SER A 141 -7.18 -7.25 -8.64
CA SER A 141 -8.06 -6.12 -8.32
C SER A 141 -8.56 -6.10 -6.88
N GLU A 142 -8.41 -7.20 -6.16
CA GLU A 142 -8.78 -7.29 -4.74
C GLU A 142 -7.71 -6.74 -3.82
N GLY A 143 -6.48 -6.54 -4.34
CA GLY A 143 -5.34 -6.09 -3.55
C GLY A 143 -4.84 -7.13 -2.55
N VAL A 144 -3.95 -6.70 -1.65
CA VAL A 144 -3.30 -7.56 -0.66
C VAL A 144 -3.54 -7.01 0.74
N PRO A 145 -4.34 -7.70 1.58
CA PRO A 145 -4.56 -7.32 2.97
C PRO A 145 -3.40 -7.80 3.86
N PHE A 146 -2.97 -6.93 4.77
CA PHE A 146 -1.99 -7.24 5.81
C PHE A 146 -2.61 -7.04 7.18
N LYS A 147 -2.42 -8.00 8.09
CA LYS A 147 -2.77 -7.91 9.50
C LYS A 147 -1.53 -8.16 10.34
N PHE A 148 -1.32 -7.38 11.37
CA PHE A 148 -0.17 -7.48 12.27
C PHE A 148 -0.54 -7.02 13.67
N ASN A 149 0.31 -7.31 14.66
CA ASN A 149 0.12 -6.79 16.01
C ASN A 149 0.09 -5.26 15.99
N PRO A 150 -0.82 -4.62 16.74
CA PRO A 150 -0.93 -3.16 16.75
C PRO A 150 0.42 -2.46 16.96
N GLN A 151 0.74 -1.53 16.08
CA GLN A 151 1.93 -0.68 16.15
C GLN A 151 1.50 0.77 16.17
N THR A 152 2.07 1.55 17.09
CA THR A 152 1.91 3.02 17.04
C THR A 152 2.82 3.57 15.97
N VAL A 153 2.23 4.19 14.95
CA VAL A 153 2.97 4.77 13.82
C VAL A 153 2.32 6.08 13.37
N ARG A 154 3.10 7.02 12.90
CA ARG A 154 2.67 8.21 12.18
C ARG A 154 2.95 8.10 10.70
N TYR A 155 4.07 7.46 10.35
CA TYR A 155 4.52 7.31 8.98
C TYR A 155 4.41 5.86 8.55
N VAL A 156 3.95 5.64 7.33
CA VAL A 156 4.00 4.34 6.66
C VAL A 156 4.76 4.51 5.36
N LYS A 157 5.76 3.66 5.13
CA LYS A 157 6.57 3.67 3.91
C LYS A 157 6.46 2.31 3.23
N ILE A 158 6.16 2.33 1.94
CA ILE A 158 6.26 1.17 1.07
C ILE A 158 7.44 1.36 0.14
N THR A 159 8.32 0.37 0.08
CA THR A 159 9.50 0.37 -0.80
C THR A 159 9.38 -0.78 -1.78
N PHE A 160 9.27 -0.46 -3.06
CA PHE A 160 9.26 -1.44 -4.14
C PHE A 160 10.70 -1.80 -4.52
N LEU A 161 10.96 -3.11 -4.59
CA LEU A 161 12.28 -3.70 -4.82
C LEU A 161 12.39 -4.32 -6.21
N GLY A 162 11.26 -4.58 -6.88
CA GLY A 162 11.21 -5.16 -8.20
C GLY A 162 9.80 -5.54 -8.66
N ASN A 163 9.70 -5.84 -9.93
CA ASN A 163 8.52 -6.47 -10.52
C ASN A 163 8.93 -7.35 -11.72
N ASN A 164 8.02 -8.21 -12.19
CA ASN A 164 8.27 -9.11 -13.31
C ASN A 164 8.18 -8.45 -14.71
N ALA A 165 8.06 -7.12 -14.80
CA ALA A 165 7.98 -6.44 -16.09
C ALA A 165 9.36 -6.07 -16.69
N GLY A 166 10.43 -6.68 -16.22
CA GLY A 166 11.78 -6.55 -16.80
C GLY A 166 12.74 -5.63 -16.07
N ASN A 167 12.53 -5.35 -14.80
CA ASN A 167 13.37 -4.46 -13.99
C ASN A 167 14.33 -5.16 -13.03
N ASP A 168 14.47 -6.45 -13.14
CA ASP A 168 15.41 -7.22 -12.32
C ASP A 168 16.82 -7.26 -12.96
N LYS A 169 17.22 -6.21 -13.69
CA LYS A 169 18.57 -6.08 -14.25
C LYS A 169 19.26 -4.85 -13.72
#